data_0a2b14d70a30ba97a623025c401d4da1
#
_entry.id   0a2b14d70a30ba97a623025c401d4da1
#
_cell.length_a   1.000
_cell.length_b   1.000
_cell.length_c   1.000
_cell.angle_alpha   90.00
_cell.angle_beta   90.00
_cell.angle_gamma   90.00
#
_symmetry.space_group_name_H-M   'P 1'
#
loop_
_entity.id
_entity.type
_entity.pdbx_description
1 polymer ?
#
loop_
_entity_poly.entity_id
_entity_poly.type
_entity_poly.pdbx_seq_one_letter_code
_entity_poly.pdbx_strand_id
1 'polypeptide(L)'
;MITILRGLGFALAGVLAAGLCAASAQAADPTLAALVASSDRSPANSARDAFRHPEATLSFFGVKPDSVVVEILPGSSGYWTEILAPYLKERGRYIAAVGDPQSTSEEAQKDIAAFNAKFVAAPERYGGVQVTSFNGDAYPIAAPGSADFVLTFRNIHNWMAAGDAPAAFAAFFKSLKPGGVLGVEEHRARSDQPQDPLAKSGYVREDFAVALAEAAGFKFVGASEINANPKDTKDYSVGVWALPPTYRLKDIDHEKYAAIGESDRFTLKFVKPAP
;
A
#
# COMPACT_ATOMS: atom_id res chain seq x y z
N MET A 1 -92.86 34.68 -20.22
CA MET A 1 -92.37 33.31 -19.99
C MET A 1 -90.89 33.42 -19.93
N ILE A 2 -90.32 33.32 -18.76
CA ILE A 2 -88.87 33.48 -18.51
C ILE A 2 -88.35 32.13 -18.07
N THR A 3 -87.40 31.55 -18.83
CA THR A 3 -86.82 30.30 -18.52
C THR A 3 -85.41 30.55 -17.91
N ILE A 4 -85.24 30.09 -16.70
CA ILE A 4 -83.97 30.19 -15.94
C ILE A 4 -83.12 28.98 -16.20
N LEU A 5 -81.88 29.13 -16.78
CA LEU A 5 -80.87 28.11 -16.88
C LEU A 5 -80.03 28.15 -15.62
N ARG A 6 -79.91 26.98 -14.93
CA ARG A 6 -78.97 26.76 -13.81
C ARG A 6 -77.68 26.20 -14.37
N GLY A 7 -76.61 26.96 -14.17
CA GLY A 7 -75.26 26.44 -14.48
C GLY A 7 -74.72 25.56 -13.33
N LEU A 8 -74.26 24.38 -13.66
CA LEU A 8 -73.47 23.51 -12.74
C LEU A 8 -71.99 23.91 -12.81
N GLY A 9 -71.46 24.36 -11.69
CA GLY A 9 -70.02 24.60 -11.53
C GLY A 9 -69.31 23.28 -11.10
N PHE A 10 -68.35 22.82 -11.92
CA PHE A 10 -67.44 21.75 -11.54
C PHE A 10 -66.24 22.35 -10.83
N ALA A 11 -66.05 22.00 -9.56
CA ALA A 11 -64.84 22.32 -8.81
C ALA A 11 -63.78 21.21 -9.12
N LEU A 12 -62.68 21.59 -9.78
CA LEU A 12 -61.52 20.75 -9.97
C LEU A 12 -60.62 20.80 -8.71
N ALA A 13 -60.61 19.75 -7.92
CA ALA A 13 -59.66 19.59 -6.81
C ALA A 13 -58.33 19.13 -7.37
N GLY A 14 -57.34 20.05 -7.43
CA GLY A 14 -55.96 19.71 -7.78
C GLY A 14 -55.24 19.03 -6.59
N VAL A 15 -54.88 17.78 -6.74
CA VAL A 15 -54.01 17.05 -5.80
C VAL A 15 -52.55 17.39 -6.12
N LEU A 16 -51.93 18.26 -5.30
CA LEU A 16 -50.47 18.44 -5.32
C LEU A 16 -49.81 17.20 -4.70
N ALA A 17 -49.24 16.33 -5.53
CA ALA A 17 -48.33 15.30 -5.07
C ALA A 17 -46.92 15.91 -4.80
N ALA A 18 -46.65 16.20 -3.53
CA ALA A 18 -45.29 16.57 -3.11
C ALA A 18 -44.38 15.32 -3.16
N GLY A 19 -43.61 15.19 -4.24
CA GLY A 19 -42.58 14.18 -4.35
C GLY A 19 -41.46 14.49 -3.33
N LEU A 20 -41.38 13.73 -2.25
CA LEU A 20 -40.17 13.69 -1.40
C LEU A 20 -39.04 13.05 -2.21
N CYS A 21 -38.14 13.86 -2.77
CA CYS A 21 -36.83 13.41 -3.16
C CYS A 21 -36.02 13.07 -1.90
N ALA A 22 -36.03 11.83 -1.49
CA ALA A 22 -35.05 11.32 -0.52
C ALA A 22 -33.66 11.41 -1.17
N ALA A 23 -32.91 12.46 -0.87
CA ALA A 23 -31.49 12.52 -1.16
C ALA A 23 -30.83 11.39 -0.35
N SER A 24 -30.38 10.34 -1.01
CA SER A 24 -29.52 9.32 -0.40
C SER A 24 -28.27 10.05 0.07
N ALA A 25 -28.09 10.21 1.36
CA ALA A 25 -26.84 10.68 1.94
C ALA A 25 -25.77 9.65 1.59
N GLN A 26 -24.92 9.97 0.63
CA GLN A 26 -23.77 9.14 0.30
C GLN A 26 -22.85 9.16 1.51
N ALA A 27 -22.56 8.01 2.09
CA ALA A 27 -21.63 7.92 3.20
C ALA A 27 -20.28 8.55 2.75
N ALA A 28 -19.73 9.42 3.60
CA ALA A 28 -18.42 9.99 3.31
C ALA A 28 -17.37 8.86 3.28
N ASP A 29 -16.38 8.97 2.38
CA ASP A 29 -15.28 8.03 2.35
C ASP A 29 -14.59 7.94 3.72
N PRO A 30 -14.17 6.74 4.15
CA PRO A 30 -13.42 6.59 5.38
C PRO A 30 -12.10 7.33 5.29
N THR A 31 -11.69 7.98 6.38
CA THR A 31 -10.36 8.61 6.47
C THR A 31 -9.28 7.54 6.73
N LEU A 32 -8.03 7.83 6.35
CA LEU A 32 -6.90 6.96 6.71
C LEU A 32 -6.82 6.71 8.22
N ALA A 33 -7.01 7.76 9.03
CA ALA A 33 -7.03 7.66 10.49
C ALA A 33 -8.09 6.66 10.99
N ALA A 34 -9.31 6.74 10.46
CA ALA A 34 -10.40 5.83 10.84
C ALA A 34 -10.08 4.37 10.45
N LEU A 35 -9.47 4.15 9.29
CA LEU A 35 -9.10 2.81 8.83
C LEU A 35 -7.91 2.24 9.63
N VAL A 36 -6.94 3.07 9.98
CA VAL A 36 -5.84 2.68 10.87
C VAL A 36 -6.36 2.28 12.26
N ALA A 37 -7.30 3.02 12.81
CA ALA A 37 -7.91 2.76 14.11
C ALA A 37 -9.00 1.65 14.08
N SER A 38 -9.31 1.08 12.91
CA SER A 38 -10.39 0.11 12.77
C SER A 38 -10.11 -1.18 13.56
N SER A 39 -11.10 -1.62 14.34
CA SER A 39 -11.11 -2.93 15.00
C SER A 39 -11.18 -4.11 14.03
N ASP A 40 -11.47 -3.83 12.76
CA ASP A 40 -11.48 -4.84 11.71
C ASP A 40 -10.08 -5.30 11.31
N ARG A 41 -9.05 -4.52 11.61
CA ARG A 41 -7.66 -4.91 11.35
C ARG A 41 -7.24 -6.03 12.29
N SER A 42 -6.38 -6.93 11.80
CA SER A 42 -5.85 -7.98 12.66
C SER A 42 -5.01 -7.39 13.80
N PRO A 43 -5.17 -7.87 15.04
CA PRO A 43 -4.39 -7.36 16.18
C PRO A 43 -2.87 -7.45 15.96
N ALA A 44 -2.41 -8.48 15.25
CA ALA A 44 -0.99 -8.65 14.91
C ALA A 44 -0.46 -7.55 13.99
N ASN A 45 -1.30 -7.00 13.08
CA ASN A 45 -0.94 -5.89 12.21
C ASN A 45 -1.03 -4.56 12.97
N SER A 46 -2.14 -4.29 13.67
CA SER A 46 -2.32 -3.02 14.40
C SER A 46 -1.31 -2.82 15.52
N ALA A 47 -0.83 -3.88 16.18
CA ALA A 47 0.26 -3.80 17.16
C ALA A 47 1.58 -3.24 16.58
N ARG A 48 1.74 -3.25 15.24
CA ARG A 48 2.93 -2.76 14.55
C ARG A 48 2.84 -1.29 14.15
N ASP A 49 1.69 -0.65 14.34
CA ASP A 49 1.46 0.74 13.91
C ASP A 49 2.39 1.73 14.60
N ALA A 50 2.77 1.45 15.88
CA ALA A 50 3.73 2.24 16.63
C ALA A 50 5.13 2.30 16.00
N PHE A 51 5.44 1.36 15.10
CA PHE A 51 6.70 1.30 14.36
C PHE A 51 6.56 1.66 12.89
N ARG A 52 5.34 1.59 12.33
CA ARG A 52 5.11 1.74 10.89
C ARG A 52 4.38 3.00 10.49
N HIS A 53 3.82 3.72 11.48
CA HIS A 53 3.18 5.02 11.33
C HIS A 53 2.30 5.11 10.06
N PRO A 54 1.31 4.20 9.88
CA PRO A 54 0.69 3.96 8.57
C PRO A 54 -0.04 5.18 8.02
N GLU A 55 -0.75 5.94 8.87
CA GLU A 55 -1.42 7.16 8.43
C GLU A 55 -0.42 8.19 7.91
N ALA A 56 0.64 8.44 8.67
CA ALA A 56 1.66 9.42 8.30
C ALA A 56 2.43 8.99 7.04
N THR A 57 2.74 7.69 6.91
CA THR A 57 3.46 7.14 5.75
C THR A 57 2.64 7.26 4.47
N LEU A 58 1.36 6.86 4.48
CA LEU A 58 0.48 6.95 3.30
C LEU A 58 0.15 8.40 2.95
N SER A 59 0.01 9.28 3.96
CA SER A 59 -0.17 10.72 3.76
C SER A 59 1.06 11.37 3.13
N PHE A 60 2.28 11.00 3.55
CA PHE A 60 3.52 11.47 2.94
C PHE A 60 3.61 11.08 1.46
N PHE A 61 3.23 9.87 1.10
CA PHE A 61 3.14 9.47 -0.31
C PHE A 61 2.08 10.25 -1.07
N GLY A 62 1.00 10.65 -0.40
CA GLY A 62 -0.09 11.44 -0.99
C GLY A 62 -1.21 10.59 -1.56
N VAL A 63 -1.39 9.36 -1.06
CA VAL A 63 -2.47 8.46 -1.48
C VAL A 63 -3.84 9.06 -1.15
N LYS A 64 -4.78 8.98 -2.10
CA LYS A 64 -6.15 9.50 -1.98
C LYS A 64 -7.17 8.38 -2.22
N PRO A 65 -8.43 8.54 -1.76
CA PRO A 65 -9.46 7.49 -1.92
C PRO A 65 -9.81 7.14 -3.37
N ASP A 66 -9.49 8.01 -4.31
CA ASP A 66 -9.73 7.84 -5.76
C ASP A 66 -8.50 7.37 -6.55
N SER A 67 -7.40 7.05 -5.86
CA SER A 67 -6.14 6.63 -6.49
C SER A 67 -6.20 5.19 -6.99
N VAL A 68 -5.42 4.92 -8.03
CA VAL A 68 -5.05 3.56 -8.45
C VAL A 68 -3.70 3.22 -7.82
N VAL A 69 -3.69 2.31 -6.86
CA VAL A 69 -2.49 1.94 -6.08
C VAL A 69 -2.08 0.50 -6.37
N VAL A 70 -0.81 0.30 -6.69
CA VAL A 70 -0.18 -1.02 -6.75
C VAL A 70 0.69 -1.19 -5.51
N GLU A 71 0.40 -2.19 -4.69
CA GLU A 71 1.28 -2.62 -3.60
C GLU A 71 2.12 -3.82 -4.06
N ILE A 72 3.44 -3.72 -3.88
CA ILE A 72 4.38 -4.75 -4.28
C ILE A 72 4.63 -5.72 -3.12
N LEU A 73 4.37 -7.00 -3.37
CA LEU A 73 4.59 -8.10 -2.42
C LEU A 73 3.98 -7.83 -1.04
N PRO A 74 2.63 -7.69 -0.94
CA PRO A 74 1.95 -7.35 0.31
C PRO A 74 2.13 -8.40 1.43
N GLY A 75 2.55 -9.63 1.06
CA GLY A 75 2.63 -10.77 1.95
C GLY A 75 1.26 -11.29 2.40
N SER A 76 1.23 -12.49 2.97
CA SER A 76 -0.01 -13.15 3.41
C SER A 76 -0.75 -12.39 4.54
N SER A 77 -0.03 -11.67 5.40
CA SER A 77 -0.63 -10.85 6.47
C SER A 77 -1.33 -9.60 5.94
N GLY A 78 -0.85 -9.03 4.81
CA GLY A 78 -1.41 -7.85 4.16
C GLY A 78 -1.50 -6.63 5.08
N TYR A 79 -0.41 -6.25 5.74
CA TYR A 79 -0.40 -5.13 6.68
C TYR A 79 -0.97 -3.85 6.06
N TRP A 80 -0.44 -3.45 4.90
CA TRP A 80 -0.90 -2.28 4.19
C TRP A 80 -2.21 -2.52 3.45
N THR A 81 -2.44 -3.74 2.99
CA THR A 81 -3.69 -4.17 2.33
C THR A 81 -4.90 -3.94 3.22
N GLU A 82 -4.80 -4.22 4.55
CA GLU A 82 -5.89 -4.00 5.52
C GLU A 82 -6.31 -2.52 5.63
N ILE A 83 -5.46 -1.59 5.19
CA ILE A 83 -5.73 -0.14 5.18
C ILE A 83 -6.05 0.34 3.77
N LEU A 84 -5.20 0.00 2.79
CA LEU A 84 -5.31 0.51 1.42
C LEU A 84 -6.54 -0.02 0.68
N ALA A 85 -6.83 -1.31 0.81
CA ALA A 85 -7.95 -1.90 0.09
C ALA A 85 -9.31 -1.27 0.49
N PRO A 86 -9.67 -1.14 1.79
CA PRO A 86 -10.90 -0.46 2.17
C PRO A 86 -10.86 1.06 1.90
N TYR A 87 -9.67 1.70 1.94
CA TYR A 87 -9.55 3.13 1.63
C TYR A 87 -9.86 3.45 0.18
N LEU A 88 -9.51 2.55 -0.73
CA LEU A 88 -9.70 2.70 -2.18
C LEU A 88 -11.00 2.09 -2.69
N LYS A 89 -11.76 1.40 -1.82
CA LYS A 89 -12.88 0.53 -2.19
C LYS A 89 -13.92 1.19 -3.06
N GLU A 90 -14.33 2.42 -2.73
CA GLU A 90 -15.50 3.07 -3.32
C GLU A 90 -15.16 3.82 -4.63
N ARG A 91 -13.98 4.43 -4.72
CA ARG A 91 -13.64 5.34 -5.82
C ARG A 91 -12.29 5.06 -6.46
N GLY A 92 -11.41 4.37 -5.76
CA GLY A 92 -10.07 4.02 -6.21
C GLY A 92 -9.98 2.60 -6.73
N ARG A 93 -8.76 2.11 -6.81
CA ARG A 93 -8.46 0.72 -7.18
C ARG A 93 -7.20 0.25 -6.46
N TYR A 94 -7.33 -0.87 -5.76
CA TYR A 94 -6.20 -1.52 -5.14
C TYR A 94 -5.76 -2.74 -5.95
N ILE A 95 -4.47 -2.80 -6.27
CA ILE A 95 -3.82 -3.88 -7.02
C ILE A 95 -2.71 -4.46 -6.14
N ALA A 96 -2.82 -5.74 -5.82
CA ALA A 96 -1.81 -6.50 -5.11
C ALA A 96 -0.92 -7.25 -6.10
N ALA A 97 0.30 -6.80 -6.30
CA ALA A 97 1.30 -7.52 -7.07
C ALA A 97 1.96 -8.56 -6.16
N VAL A 98 1.36 -9.75 -6.09
CA VAL A 98 1.83 -10.86 -5.24
C VAL A 98 3.04 -11.57 -5.88
N GLY A 99 3.62 -12.55 -5.19
CA GLY A 99 4.69 -13.38 -5.75
C GLY A 99 4.27 -14.17 -6.98
N ASP A 100 5.20 -14.94 -7.53
CA ASP A 100 4.94 -15.75 -8.73
C ASP A 100 3.89 -16.84 -8.45
N PRO A 101 2.73 -16.80 -9.10
CA PRO A 101 1.70 -17.84 -8.96
C PRO A 101 2.13 -19.19 -9.55
N GLN A 102 3.18 -19.23 -10.36
CA GLN A 102 3.76 -20.44 -10.92
C GLN A 102 4.99 -20.92 -10.15
N SER A 103 5.32 -20.28 -9.03
CA SER A 103 6.44 -20.70 -8.18
C SER A 103 6.28 -22.16 -7.75
N THR A 104 7.36 -22.91 -7.77
CA THR A 104 7.41 -24.27 -7.24
C THR A 104 7.63 -24.32 -5.72
N SER A 105 7.82 -23.17 -5.08
CA SER A 105 7.93 -23.06 -3.63
C SER A 105 6.57 -23.23 -2.96
N GLU A 106 6.43 -24.25 -2.10
CA GLU A 106 5.20 -24.45 -1.32
C GLU A 106 4.89 -23.25 -0.41
N GLU A 107 5.91 -22.59 0.13
CA GLU A 107 5.75 -21.41 0.98
C GLU A 107 5.16 -20.25 0.17
N ALA A 108 5.69 -19.97 -1.03
CA ALA A 108 5.15 -18.94 -1.92
C ALA A 108 3.69 -19.22 -2.31
N GLN A 109 3.36 -20.47 -2.62
CA GLN A 109 2.00 -20.88 -2.94
C GLN A 109 1.06 -20.71 -1.74
N LYS A 110 1.49 -21.08 -0.53
CA LYS A 110 0.71 -20.87 0.71
C LYS A 110 0.47 -19.39 0.99
N ASP A 111 1.46 -18.53 0.80
CA ASP A 111 1.32 -17.09 0.99
C ASP A 111 0.31 -16.47 0.02
N ILE A 112 0.36 -16.84 -1.26
CA ILE A 112 -0.61 -16.38 -2.26
C ILE A 112 -2.01 -16.88 -1.93
N ALA A 113 -2.16 -18.15 -1.57
CA ALA A 113 -3.44 -18.73 -1.19
C ALA A 113 -4.04 -18.05 0.05
N ALA A 114 -3.22 -17.79 1.08
CA ALA A 114 -3.63 -17.10 2.30
C ALA A 114 -4.04 -15.65 2.02
N PHE A 115 -3.29 -14.93 1.16
CA PHE A 115 -3.65 -13.59 0.72
C PHE A 115 -5.02 -13.60 0.01
N ASN A 116 -5.22 -14.49 -0.94
CA ASN A 116 -6.48 -14.60 -1.69
C ASN A 116 -7.65 -14.93 -0.78
N ALA A 117 -7.49 -15.88 0.14
CA ALA A 117 -8.53 -16.27 1.09
C ALA A 117 -8.92 -15.12 2.04
N LYS A 118 -7.97 -14.29 2.44
CA LYS A 118 -8.23 -13.18 3.36
C LYS A 118 -8.81 -11.94 2.67
N PHE A 119 -8.30 -11.58 1.50
CA PHE A 119 -8.58 -10.28 0.89
C PHE A 119 -9.45 -10.36 -0.36
N VAL A 120 -9.18 -11.30 -1.25
CA VAL A 120 -9.96 -11.44 -2.49
C VAL A 120 -11.33 -12.05 -2.23
N ALA A 121 -11.41 -12.99 -1.30
CA ALA A 121 -12.67 -13.67 -0.93
C ALA A 121 -13.61 -12.81 -0.06
N ALA A 122 -13.22 -11.60 0.34
CA ALA A 122 -14.01 -10.72 1.19
C ALA A 122 -14.25 -9.32 0.55
N PRO A 123 -14.91 -9.25 -0.62
CA PRO A 123 -15.08 -8.01 -1.37
C PRO A 123 -15.99 -6.99 -0.66
N GLU A 124 -16.89 -7.43 0.21
CA GLU A 124 -17.72 -6.56 1.03
C GLU A 124 -16.89 -5.69 1.99
N ARG A 125 -15.72 -6.19 2.39
CA ARG A 125 -14.79 -5.49 3.29
C ARG A 125 -13.69 -4.77 2.52
N TYR A 126 -13.05 -5.45 1.57
CA TYR A 126 -11.84 -4.97 0.90
C TYR A 126 -12.07 -4.45 -0.51
N GLY A 127 -13.32 -4.45 -0.99
CA GLY A 127 -13.63 -4.10 -2.37
C GLY A 127 -13.12 -5.13 -3.38
N GLY A 128 -13.02 -4.72 -4.63
CA GLY A 128 -12.50 -5.55 -5.71
C GLY A 128 -10.98 -5.56 -5.72
N VAL A 129 -10.33 -6.27 -4.78
CA VAL A 129 -8.88 -6.46 -4.77
C VAL A 129 -8.44 -7.13 -6.06
N GLN A 130 -7.65 -6.43 -6.88
CA GLN A 130 -7.08 -7.00 -8.10
C GLN A 130 -5.73 -7.65 -7.77
N VAL A 131 -5.56 -8.91 -8.17
CA VAL A 131 -4.29 -9.62 -7.97
C VAL A 131 -3.54 -9.67 -9.29
N THR A 132 -2.30 -9.21 -9.25
CA THR A 132 -1.32 -9.35 -10.33
C THR A 132 -0.08 -10.05 -9.79
N SER A 133 0.96 -10.24 -10.58
CA SER A 133 2.18 -10.91 -10.13
C SER A 133 3.39 -10.00 -10.21
N PHE A 134 4.26 -10.18 -9.24
CA PHE A 134 5.61 -9.62 -9.24
C PHE A 134 6.58 -10.78 -9.40
N ASN A 135 6.85 -11.16 -10.65
CA ASN A 135 7.68 -12.32 -10.96
C ASN A 135 8.54 -12.10 -12.20
N GLY A 136 9.73 -12.65 -12.16
CA GLY A 136 10.63 -12.87 -13.29
C GLY A 136 10.72 -11.75 -14.30
N ASP A 137 10.88 -12.10 -15.55
CA ASP A 137 11.28 -11.19 -16.63
C ASP A 137 10.21 -10.15 -17.03
N ALA A 138 8.94 -10.38 -16.72
CA ALA A 138 7.85 -9.55 -17.21
C ALA A 138 7.32 -8.54 -16.18
N TYR A 139 7.42 -8.81 -14.89
CA TYR A 139 6.84 -8.01 -13.80
C TYR A 139 5.49 -7.38 -14.15
N PRO A 140 4.45 -8.18 -14.44
CA PRO A 140 3.17 -7.67 -14.91
C PRO A 140 2.34 -7.08 -13.75
N ILE A 141 2.90 -6.12 -13.02
CA ILE A 141 2.32 -5.55 -11.81
C ILE A 141 1.07 -4.71 -12.08
N ALA A 142 1.03 -4.05 -13.24
CA ALA A 142 -0.12 -3.31 -13.75
C ALA A 142 0.07 -3.01 -15.24
N ALA A 143 -1.00 -2.63 -15.92
CA ALA A 143 -0.89 -2.15 -17.30
C ALA A 143 0.00 -0.89 -17.37
N PRO A 144 0.77 -0.70 -18.45
CA PRO A 144 1.63 0.47 -18.61
C PRO A 144 0.86 1.79 -18.46
N GLY A 145 1.38 2.72 -17.66
CA GLY A 145 0.79 4.03 -17.46
C GLY A 145 -0.60 4.04 -16.81
N SER A 146 -0.94 3.02 -16.02
CA SER A 146 -2.29 2.90 -15.42
C SER A 146 -2.35 3.22 -13.93
N ALA A 147 -1.25 3.17 -13.21
CA ALA A 147 -1.20 3.39 -11.77
C ALA A 147 -0.89 4.85 -11.41
N ASP A 148 -1.52 5.35 -10.35
CA ASP A 148 -1.18 6.63 -9.74
C ASP A 148 -0.05 6.46 -8.74
N PHE A 149 -0.03 5.31 -8.04
CA PHE A 149 0.98 4.96 -7.04
C PHE A 149 1.47 3.53 -7.26
N VAL A 150 2.79 3.34 -7.08
CA VAL A 150 3.42 2.05 -6.80
C VAL A 150 4.07 2.17 -5.43
N LEU A 151 3.72 1.29 -4.51
CA LEU A 151 4.22 1.29 -3.14
C LEU A 151 4.98 0.00 -2.85
N THR A 152 6.17 0.13 -2.30
CA THR A 152 6.99 -1.00 -1.88
C THR A 152 7.54 -0.80 -0.48
N PHE A 153 7.48 -1.85 0.32
CA PHE A 153 7.82 -1.82 1.74
C PHE A 153 8.77 -2.96 2.09
N ARG A 154 10.06 -2.64 2.24
CA ARG A 154 11.11 -3.57 2.70
C ARG A 154 11.34 -4.76 1.75
N ASN A 155 11.49 -4.45 0.46
CA ASN A 155 11.71 -5.47 -0.57
C ASN A 155 13.01 -5.27 -1.37
N ILE A 156 13.61 -4.06 -1.35
CA ILE A 156 14.79 -3.75 -2.19
C ILE A 156 15.93 -4.72 -1.89
N HIS A 157 16.18 -5.02 -0.61
CA HIS A 157 17.25 -5.94 -0.20
C HIS A 157 17.06 -7.35 -0.79
N ASN A 158 15.84 -7.82 -0.97
CA ASN A 158 15.55 -9.11 -1.59
C ASN A 158 15.88 -9.07 -3.10
N TRP A 159 15.51 -8.00 -3.78
CA TRP A 159 15.81 -7.84 -5.21
C TRP A 159 17.30 -7.60 -5.47
N MET A 160 18.00 -6.96 -4.55
CA MET A 160 19.47 -6.85 -4.61
C MET A 160 20.12 -8.24 -4.49
N ALA A 161 19.66 -9.05 -3.55
CA ALA A 161 20.17 -10.42 -3.37
C ALA A 161 19.91 -11.32 -4.60
N ALA A 162 18.78 -11.10 -5.31
CA ALA A 162 18.41 -11.81 -6.52
C ALA A 162 19.05 -11.23 -7.80
N GLY A 163 19.57 -10.00 -7.76
CA GLY A 163 20.08 -9.30 -8.93
C GLY A 163 19.00 -8.59 -9.76
N ASP A 164 17.77 -8.53 -9.26
CA ASP A 164 16.58 -8.07 -10.01
C ASP A 164 16.19 -6.60 -9.74
N ALA A 165 16.88 -5.92 -8.84
CA ALA A 165 16.48 -4.57 -8.41
C ALA A 165 16.32 -3.57 -9.57
N PRO A 166 17.21 -3.49 -10.58
CA PRO A 166 17.00 -2.60 -11.73
C PRO A 166 15.74 -2.93 -12.55
N ALA A 167 15.46 -4.21 -12.76
CA ALA A 167 14.29 -4.66 -13.53
C ALA A 167 12.99 -4.36 -12.77
N ALA A 168 12.97 -4.52 -11.44
CA ALA A 168 11.86 -4.16 -10.58
C ALA A 168 11.51 -2.66 -10.71
N PHE A 169 12.51 -1.79 -10.57
CA PHE A 169 12.29 -0.33 -10.69
C PHE A 169 11.87 0.10 -12.09
N ALA A 170 12.38 -0.54 -13.15
CA ALA A 170 11.92 -0.31 -14.51
C ALA A 170 10.44 -0.69 -14.69
N ALA A 171 9.99 -1.79 -14.07
CA ALA A 171 8.58 -2.20 -14.08
C ALA A 171 7.69 -1.20 -13.33
N PHE A 172 8.14 -0.67 -12.19
CA PHE A 172 7.44 0.39 -11.46
C PHE A 172 7.27 1.64 -12.32
N PHE A 173 8.36 2.07 -12.96
CA PHE A 173 8.33 3.21 -13.87
C PHE A 173 7.36 3.00 -15.05
N LYS A 174 7.38 1.82 -15.66
CA LYS A 174 6.47 1.46 -16.75
C LYS A 174 5.01 1.51 -16.34
N SER A 175 4.66 1.04 -15.16
CA SER A 175 3.29 0.92 -14.67
C SER A 175 2.67 2.24 -14.27
N LEU A 176 3.47 3.21 -13.83
CA LEU A 176 3.01 4.52 -13.39
C LEU A 176 2.62 5.42 -14.55
N LYS A 177 1.56 6.21 -14.33
CA LYS A 177 1.20 7.37 -15.17
C LYS A 177 2.33 8.42 -15.14
N PRO A 178 2.45 9.28 -16.14
CA PRO A 178 3.18 10.53 -15.98
C PRO A 178 2.67 11.32 -14.76
N GLY A 179 3.56 11.79 -13.89
CA GLY A 179 3.20 12.39 -12.60
C GLY A 179 2.87 11.38 -11.48
N GLY A 180 2.81 10.09 -11.79
CA GLY A 180 2.58 9.04 -10.78
C GLY A 180 3.75 8.90 -9.80
N VAL A 181 3.46 8.40 -8.61
CA VAL A 181 4.37 8.36 -7.47
C VAL A 181 4.86 6.95 -7.19
N LEU A 182 6.16 6.79 -7.00
CA LEU A 182 6.76 5.64 -6.37
C LEU A 182 7.04 5.97 -4.90
N GLY A 183 6.40 5.24 -3.99
CA GLY A 183 6.66 5.27 -2.55
C GLY A 183 7.50 4.09 -2.11
N VAL A 184 8.60 4.36 -1.44
CA VAL A 184 9.57 3.35 -0.99
C VAL A 184 9.80 3.48 0.50
N GLU A 185 9.67 2.37 1.22
CA GLU A 185 10.15 2.20 2.59
C GLU A 185 11.13 1.02 2.62
N GLU A 186 12.32 1.20 3.22
CA GLU A 186 13.30 0.12 3.30
C GLU A 186 14.17 0.25 4.55
N HIS A 187 14.73 -0.86 5.03
CA HIS A 187 15.67 -0.95 6.14
C HIS A 187 16.92 -0.15 5.83
N ARG A 188 17.18 0.89 6.62
CA ARG A 188 18.27 1.85 6.39
C ARG A 188 19.61 1.32 6.85
N ALA A 189 20.54 1.14 5.92
CA ALA A 189 21.93 0.85 6.22
C ALA A 189 22.65 2.07 6.83
N ARG A 190 23.80 1.82 7.43
CA ARG A 190 24.74 2.88 7.87
C ARG A 190 25.32 3.60 6.67
N SER A 191 25.35 4.94 6.73
CA SER A 191 25.90 5.77 5.65
C SER A 191 27.42 5.78 5.60
N ASP A 192 28.08 5.44 6.71
CA ASP A 192 29.54 5.40 6.85
C ASP A 192 30.17 4.07 6.38
N GLN A 193 29.36 3.14 5.87
CA GLN A 193 29.80 1.86 5.34
C GLN A 193 29.43 1.73 3.85
N PRO A 194 30.23 1.05 3.02
CA PRO A 194 29.86 0.79 1.64
C PRO A 194 28.60 -0.09 1.58
N GLN A 195 27.79 0.11 0.51
CA GLN A 195 26.65 -0.77 0.28
C GLN A 195 27.13 -2.19 -0.05
N ASP A 196 26.65 -3.18 0.69
CA ASP A 196 26.77 -4.58 0.28
C ASP A 196 25.92 -4.81 -0.98
N PRO A 197 26.50 -5.21 -2.12
CA PRO A 197 25.75 -5.38 -3.37
C PRO A 197 24.61 -6.40 -3.26
N LEU A 198 24.70 -7.35 -2.35
CA LEU A 198 23.67 -8.38 -2.12
C LEU A 198 22.79 -8.08 -0.92
N ALA A 199 22.99 -6.95 -0.24
CA ALA A 199 22.27 -6.56 0.97
C ALA A 199 22.05 -7.71 1.96
N LYS A 200 23.08 -8.54 2.22
CA LYS A 200 23.01 -9.76 3.04
C LYS A 200 22.51 -9.54 4.46
N SER A 201 22.70 -8.34 5.00
CA SER A 201 22.18 -7.95 6.31
C SER A 201 20.73 -7.48 6.29
N GLY A 202 20.11 -7.36 5.10
CA GLY A 202 18.77 -6.79 4.91
C GLY A 202 18.74 -5.27 4.93
N TYR A 203 19.87 -4.60 5.16
CA TYR A 203 19.95 -3.13 5.18
C TYR A 203 20.43 -2.58 3.84
N VAL A 204 19.78 -1.51 3.38
CA VAL A 204 20.06 -0.81 2.12
C VAL A 204 20.41 0.64 2.43
N ARG A 205 21.43 1.17 1.77
CA ARG A 205 21.76 2.60 1.87
C ARG A 205 20.70 3.44 1.16
N GLU A 206 20.35 4.54 1.79
CA GLU A 206 19.35 5.47 1.24
C GLU A 206 19.80 6.05 -0.11
N ASP A 207 21.06 6.49 -0.22
CA ASP A 207 21.61 7.02 -1.47
C ASP A 207 21.67 5.98 -2.59
N PHE A 208 21.88 4.69 -2.27
CA PHE A 208 21.81 3.61 -3.25
C PHE A 208 20.37 3.44 -3.77
N ALA A 209 19.37 3.47 -2.89
CA ALA A 209 17.97 3.35 -3.29
C ALA A 209 17.53 4.56 -4.16
N VAL A 210 18.03 5.77 -3.85
CA VAL A 210 17.81 6.96 -4.68
C VAL A 210 18.43 6.77 -6.06
N ALA A 211 19.70 6.38 -6.13
CA ALA A 211 20.39 6.16 -7.42
C ALA A 211 19.72 5.07 -8.26
N LEU A 212 19.22 4.00 -7.63
CA LEU A 212 18.49 2.92 -8.30
C LEU A 212 17.19 3.43 -8.94
N ALA A 213 16.42 4.24 -8.22
CA ALA A 213 15.19 4.83 -8.75
C ALA A 213 15.47 5.84 -9.88
N GLU A 214 16.48 6.69 -9.71
CA GLU A 214 16.88 7.67 -10.73
C GLU A 214 17.39 7.00 -12.02
N ALA A 215 18.13 5.90 -11.91
CA ALA A 215 18.56 5.10 -13.05
C ALA A 215 17.39 4.50 -13.84
N ALA A 216 16.25 4.24 -13.18
CA ALA A 216 15.01 3.81 -13.85
C ALA A 216 14.21 4.98 -14.47
N GLY A 217 14.64 6.23 -14.28
CA GLY A 217 14.02 7.44 -14.85
C GLY A 217 13.15 8.22 -13.86
N PHE A 218 13.05 7.81 -12.61
CA PHE A 218 12.33 8.57 -11.58
C PHE A 218 13.06 9.85 -11.20
N LYS A 219 12.29 10.81 -10.66
CA LYS A 219 12.81 12.01 -10.03
C LYS A 219 12.57 11.94 -8.54
N PHE A 220 13.63 12.08 -7.74
CA PHE A 220 13.50 12.17 -6.29
C PHE A 220 12.73 13.42 -5.89
N VAL A 221 11.76 13.28 -4.98
CA VAL A 221 10.90 14.38 -4.51
C VAL A 221 11.16 14.70 -3.04
N GLY A 222 11.47 13.70 -2.22
CA GLY A 222 11.76 13.93 -0.82
C GLY A 222 11.89 12.64 -0.02
N ALA A 223 12.45 12.79 1.18
CA ALA A 223 12.57 11.76 2.19
C ALA A 223 11.78 12.14 3.44
N SER A 224 11.47 11.15 4.27
CA SER A 224 10.85 11.36 5.57
C SER A 224 11.47 10.43 6.61
N GLU A 225 11.63 10.94 7.83
CA GLU A 225 12.08 10.20 9.00
C GLU A 225 10.92 9.57 9.80
N ILE A 226 9.73 9.50 9.21
CA ILE A 226 8.53 8.94 9.86
C ILE A 226 8.78 7.55 10.44
N ASN A 227 9.55 6.72 9.72
CA ASN A 227 9.84 5.33 10.07
C ASN A 227 11.28 5.13 10.59
N ALA A 228 11.94 6.21 11.00
CA ALA A 228 13.27 6.13 11.59
C ALA A 228 13.24 5.53 12.99
N ASN A 229 14.23 4.70 13.30
CA ASN A 229 14.45 4.15 14.64
C ASN A 229 15.92 4.28 15.07
N PRO A 230 16.29 5.33 15.82
CA PRO A 230 17.67 5.55 16.24
C PRO A 230 18.21 4.49 17.21
N LYS A 231 17.36 3.60 17.75
CA LYS A 231 17.79 2.49 18.61
C LYS A 231 18.39 1.32 17.80
N ASP A 232 18.09 1.26 16.49
CA ASP A 232 18.62 0.22 15.60
C ASP A 232 20.08 0.50 15.25
N THR A 233 21.01 -0.26 15.86
CA THR A 233 22.45 -0.09 15.67
C THR A 233 22.98 -0.78 14.40
N LYS A 234 22.20 -1.66 13.78
CA LYS A 234 22.45 -2.29 12.46
C LYS A 234 23.69 -3.19 12.41
N ASP A 235 24.16 -3.65 13.57
CA ASP A 235 25.43 -4.43 13.74
C ASP A 235 25.16 -5.88 14.21
N TYR A 236 23.97 -6.39 13.95
CA TYR A 236 23.55 -7.72 14.39
C TYR A 236 24.11 -8.83 13.52
N SER A 237 24.50 -9.95 14.14
CA SER A 237 25.12 -11.11 13.47
C SER A 237 24.27 -11.73 12.35
N VAL A 238 22.94 -11.58 12.45
CA VAL A 238 21.98 -12.05 11.44
C VAL A 238 21.30 -10.89 10.70
N GLY A 239 21.88 -9.68 10.77
CA GLY A 239 21.30 -8.49 10.15
C GLY A 239 19.96 -8.09 10.76
N VAL A 240 19.14 -7.39 9.98
CA VAL A 240 17.83 -6.88 10.38
C VAL A 240 16.89 -7.93 10.98
N TRP A 241 17.07 -9.17 10.62
CA TRP A 241 16.24 -10.28 11.11
C TRP A 241 16.48 -10.67 12.56
N ALA A 242 17.46 -10.07 13.27
CA ALA A 242 17.55 -10.14 14.72
C ALA A 242 16.37 -9.43 15.39
N LEU A 243 15.87 -8.35 14.77
CA LEU A 243 14.80 -7.50 15.26
C LEU A 243 13.39 -8.11 15.06
N PRO A 244 12.37 -7.59 15.79
CA PRO A 244 10.99 -7.95 15.54
C PRO A 244 10.54 -7.59 14.10
N PRO A 245 9.59 -8.33 13.54
CA PRO A 245 8.89 -9.48 14.14
C PRO A 245 9.61 -10.81 13.94
N THR A 246 10.79 -10.80 13.29
CA THR A 246 11.46 -12.03 12.82
C THR A 246 12.13 -12.79 13.98
N TYR A 247 12.83 -12.07 14.86
CA TYR A 247 13.56 -12.67 15.99
C TYR A 247 14.33 -13.94 15.60
N ARG A 248 15.12 -13.86 14.50
CA ARG A 248 15.85 -15.03 13.95
C ARG A 248 16.76 -15.72 14.98
N LEU A 249 17.22 -14.97 15.98
CA LEU A 249 18.04 -15.48 17.08
C LEU A 249 17.22 -16.11 18.22
N LYS A 250 15.87 -16.12 18.09
CA LYS A 250 14.93 -16.69 19.07
C LYS A 250 15.15 -16.11 20.47
N ASP A 251 15.57 -16.94 21.42
CA ASP A 251 15.72 -16.55 22.83
C ASP A 251 17.04 -15.79 23.11
N ILE A 252 17.99 -15.77 22.16
CA ILE A 252 19.27 -15.05 22.33
C ILE A 252 19.01 -13.55 22.26
N ASP A 253 19.27 -12.85 23.36
CA ASP A 253 19.11 -11.39 23.49
C ASP A 253 17.70 -10.89 23.13
N HIS A 254 16.67 -11.73 23.26
CA HIS A 254 15.30 -11.41 22.82
C HIS A 254 14.78 -10.11 23.43
N GLU A 255 14.95 -9.90 24.73
CA GLU A 255 14.51 -8.66 25.41
C GLU A 255 15.23 -7.42 24.86
N LYS A 256 16.52 -7.52 24.55
CA LYS A 256 17.28 -6.45 23.91
C LYS A 256 16.68 -6.08 22.56
N TYR A 257 16.42 -7.07 21.71
CA TYR A 257 15.84 -6.82 20.38
C TYR A 257 14.38 -6.33 20.47
N ALA A 258 13.60 -6.83 21.42
CA ALA A 258 12.26 -6.32 21.67
C ALA A 258 12.26 -4.85 22.12
N ALA A 259 13.23 -4.44 22.95
CA ALA A 259 13.38 -3.05 23.41
C ALA A 259 13.83 -2.08 22.30
N ILE A 260 14.52 -2.58 21.26
CA ILE A 260 14.85 -1.82 20.06
C ILE A 260 13.58 -1.60 19.22
N GLY A 261 12.76 -2.63 19.05
CA GLY A 261 11.58 -2.60 18.18
C GLY A 261 11.93 -2.95 16.72
N GLU A 262 11.05 -2.58 15.79
CA GLU A 262 11.33 -2.78 14.36
C GLU A 262 12.50 -1.90 13.91
N SER A 263 13.15 -2.28 12.81
CA SER A 263 14.36 -1.62 12.27
C SER A 263 14.18 -0.14 11.98
N ASP A 264 15.31 0.56 11.90
CA ASP A 264 15.40 1.89 11.29
C ASP A 264 15.10 1.81 9.79
N ARG A 265 14.23 2.70 9.29
CA ARG A 265 13.80 2.69 7.89
C ARG A 265 13.77 4.10 7.33
N PHE A 266 14.27 4.24 6.11
CA PHE A 266 14.00 5.43 5.32
C PHE A 266 12.64 5.31 4.63
N THR A 267 12.03 6.45 4.33
CA THR A 267 10.80 6.57 3.56
C THR A 267 11.03 7.59 2.46
N LEU A 268 11.05 7.15 1.20
CA LEU A 268 11.40 7.98 0.03
C LEU A 268 10.22 8.10 -0.91
N LYS A 269 10.09 9.27 -1.50
CA LYS A 269 9.08 9.60 -2.51
C LYS A 269 9.74 10.03 -3.80
N PHE A 270 9.30 9.40 -4.88
CA PHE A 270 9.74 9.71 -6.24
C PHE A 270 8.54 9.99 -7.13
N VAL A 271 8.75 10.69 -8.21
CA VAL A 271 7.74 10.94 -9.24
C VAL A 271 8.24 10.46 -10.60
N LYS A 272 7.36 9.87 -11.39
CA LYS A 272 7.60 9.68 -12.82
C LYS A 272 7.42 11.01 -13.52
N PRO A 273 8.47 11.59 -14.15
CA PRO A 273 8.33 12.85 -14.87
C PRO A 273 7.23 12.80 -15.93
N ALA A 274 6.58 13.93 -16.16
CA ALA A 274 5.80 14.11 -17.39
C ALA A 274 6.74 14.16 -18.59
N PRO A 275 6.30 13.71 -19.79
CA PRO A 275 7.09 13.79 -21.00
C PRO A 275 7.42 15.22 -21.40
#